data_3468b28c513dac364a57da85bbb2f30a
#
_entry.id   3468b28c513dac364a57da85bbb2f30a
#
_cell.length_a   1.000
_cell.length_b   1.000
_cell.length_c   1.000
_cell.angle_alpha   90.00
_cell.angle_beta   90.00
_cell.angle_gamma   90.00
#
_symmetry.space_group_name_H-M   'P 1'
#
loop_
_entity.id
_entity.type
_entity.pdbx_description
1 polymer ?
#
loop_
_entity_poly.entity_id
_entity_poly.type
_entity_poly.pdbx_seq_one_letter_code
_entity_poly.pdbx_strand_id
1 'polypeptide(L)'
;SALGALIAGGISEVSVGSFPNIGIITTGDELISFDQKQIKLHQSYDSNGLMLKAAASKIGLEKIDIARTKDDMSEISKEFREMKKWADIILVVGGISLGERDYVKEALTKGGVNEIFWRVRIKPGKPLYYGSYGENCQVFGLPGNSVSAFVCFHLFVLPAILMRAGASEES
;
A
#
# COMPACT_ATOMS: atom_id res chain seq x y z
N SER A 1 4.87 -26.39 17.66
CA SER A 1 4.17 -25.18 17.20
C SER A 1 3.28 -24.64 18.31
N ALA A 2 3.01 -23.33 18.35
CA ALA A 2 2.15 -22.69 19.35
C ALA A 2 0.75 -23.34 19.39
N LEU A 3 0.18 -23.72 18.23
CA LEU A 3 -1.11 -24.40 18.15
C LEU A 3 -1.11 -25.75 18.90
N GLY A 4 -0.04 -26.53 18.79
CA GLY A 4 0.09 -27.80 19.52
C GLY A 4 0.14 -27.62 21.05
N ALA A 5 0.80 -26.57 21.52
CA ALA A 5 0.84 -26.24 22.94
C ALA A 5 -0.54 -25.79 23.48
N LEU A 6 -1.27 -25.00 22.71
CA LEU A 6 -2.64 -24.58 23.05
C LEU A 6 -3.57 -25.78 23.18
N ILE A 7 -3.55 -26.69 22.20
CA ILE A 7 -4.38 -27.92 22.23
C ILE A 7 -4.01 -28.82 23.42
N ALA A 8 -2.72 -29.01 23.66
CA ALA A 8 -2.25 -29.82 24.81
C ALA A 8 -2.64 -29.18 26.16
N GLY A 9 -2.74 -27.85 26.22
CA GLY A 9 -3.23 -27.10 27.40
C GLY A 9 -4.76 -27.05 27.52
N GLY A 10 -5.53 -27.67 26.60
CA GLY A 10 -7.00 -27.64 26.61
C GLY A 10 -7.61 -26.28 26.23
N ILE A 11 -6.83 -25.39 25.60
CA ILE A 11 -7.26 -24.06 25.17
C ILE A 11 -7.92 -24.18 23.82
N SER A 12 -9.24 -23.97 23.74
CA SER A 12 -10.05 -24.08 22.52
C SER A 12 -10.22 -22.76 21.78
N GLU A 13 -10.03 -21.63 22.47
CA GLU A 13 -10.21 -20.29 21.90
C GLU A 13 -9.08 -19.35 22.32
N VAL A 14 -8.58 -18.57 21.39
CA VAL A 14 -7.59 -17.52 21.65
C VAL A 14 -7.99 -16.24 20.93
N SER A 15 -7.79 -15.09 21.58
CA SER A 15 -7.94 -13.79 20.93
C SER A 15 -6.73 -13.52 20.07
N VAL A 16 -6.95 -13.22 18.79
CA VAL A 16 -5.91 -12.88 17.81
C VAL A 16 -6.19 -11.53 17.17
N GLY A 17 -5.14 -10.83 16.75
CA GLY A 17 -5.29 -9.64 15.94
C GLY A 17 -5.84 -9.98 14.54
N SER A 18 -6.62 -9.07 13.95
CA SER A 18 -7.08 -9.19 12.57
C SER A 18 -6.10 -8.48 11.63
N PHE A 19 -5.92 -9.02 10.43
CA PHE A 19 -5.18 -8.32 9.39
C PHE A 19 -5.91 -7.05 8.94
N PRO A 20 -5.18 -5.96 8.61
CA PRO A 20 -5.78 -4.75 8.10
C PRO A 20 -6.31 -4.92 6.67
N ASN A 21 -7.33 -4.12 6.31
CA ASN A 21 -7.79 -3.98 4.94
C ASN A 21 -6.85 -3.06 4.17
N ILE A 22 -6.49 -3.42 2.93
CA ILE A 22 -5.55 -2.63 2.12
C ILE A 22 -6.20 -2.11 0.86
N GLY A 23 -6.09 -0.79 0.65
CA GLY A 23 -6.35 -0.14 -0.64
C GLY A 23 -5.04 0.13 -1.38
N ILE A 24 -4.99 -0.15 -2.68
CA ILE A 24 -3.85 0.13 -3.54
C ILE A 24 -4.32 1.05 -4.67
N ILE A 25 -3.73 2.23 -4.78
CA ILE A 25 -3.93 3.16 -5.90
C ILE A 25 -2.65 3.15 -6.72
N THR A 26 -2.73 2.73 -7.98
CA THR A 26 -1.62 2.85 -8.92
C THR A 26 -1.87 4.04 -9.85
N THR A 27 -0.86 4.89 -10.04
CA THR A 27 -0.98 6.08 -10.88
C THR A 27 0.08 6.12 -11.96
N GLY A 28 -0.34 6.50 -13.17
CA GLY A 28 0.51 6.62 -14.35
C GLY A 28 -0.33 6.68 -15.61
N ASP A 29 -0.08 7.68 -16.48
CA ASP A 29 -0.79 7.84 -17.75
C ASP A 29 -0.54 6.68 -18.73
N GLU A 30 0.58 5.97 -18.55
CA GLU A 30 0.96 4.80 -19.33
C GLU A 30 0.28 3.51 -18.86
N LEU A 31 -0.30 3.48 -17.65
CA LEU A 31 -0.77 2.24 -17.03
C LEU A 31 -2.08 1.75 -17.61
N ILE A 32 -2.10 0.48 -17.99
CA ILE A 32 -3.31 -0.25 -18.41
C ILE A 32 -3.52 -1.52 -17.60
N SER A 33 -4.74 -2.03 -17.62
CA SER A 33 -5.07 -3.31 -17.00
C SER A 33 -4.44 -4.49 -17.77
N PHE A 34 -4.04 -5.53 -17.07
CA PHE A 34 -3.42 -6.72 -17.67
C PHE A 34 -4.37 -7.56 -18.54
N ASP A 35 -5.68 -7.41 -18.38
CA ASP A 35 -6.72 -8.04 -19.20
C ASP A 35 -6.93 -7.35 -20.54
N GLN A 36 -6.37 -6.17 -20.75
CA GLN A 36 -6.40 -5.46 -22.00
C GLN A 36 -5.48 -6.13 -23.04
N LYS A 37 -6.08 -6.71 -24.09
CA LYS A 37 -5.37 -7.53 -25.07
C LYS A 37 -4.40 -6.77 -25.99
N GLN A 38 -4.61 -5.46 -26.18
CA GLN A 38 -3.77 -4.65 -27.06
C GLN A 38 -3.09 -3.54 -26.27
N ILE A 39 -1.77 -3.48 -26.39
CA ILE A 39 -0.92 -2.45 -25.78
C ILE A 39 -0.43 -1.48 -26.86
N LYS A 40 -0.52 -0.19 -26.62
CA LYS A 40 0.07 0.85 -27.47
C LYS A 40 1.52 1.10 -27.08
N LEU A 41 2.30 1.69 -28.00
CA LEU A 41 3.76 1.88 -27.82
C LEU A 41 4.15 2.61 -26.52
N HIS A 42 3.29 3.50 -26.01
CA HIS A 42 3.53 4.30 -24.82
C HIS A 42 2.84 3.74 -23.55
N GLN A 43 2.22 2.57 -23.64
CA GLN A 43 1.50 1.94 -22.53
C GLN A 43 2.32 0.82 -21.90
N SER A 44 2.08 0.57 -20.62
CA SER A 44 2.60 -0.59 -19.89
C SER A 44 1.53 -1.17 -18.97
N TYR A 45 1.60 -2.46 -18.71
CA TYR A 45 0.70 -3.10 -17.77
C TYR A 45 0.99 -2.68 -16.33
N ASP A 46 -0.07 -2.46 -15.55
CA ASP A 46 0.05 -2.23 -14.11
C ASP A 46 0.51 -3.52 -13.41
N SER A 47 1.82 -3.70 -13.36
CA SER A 47 2.44 -4.81 -12.65
C SER A 47 2.58 -4.54 -11.15
N ASN A 48 2.69 -3.28 -10.73
CA ASN A 48 2.91 -2.90 -9.34
C ASN A 48 1.72 -3.23 -8.46
N GLY A 49 0.50 -2.87 -8.87
CA GLY A 49 -0.71 -3.17 -8.12
C GLY A 49 -0.88 -4.66 -7.87
N LEU A 50 -0.70 -5.48 -8.92
CA LEU A 50 -0.82 -6.94 -8.82
C LEU A 50 0.31 -7.56 -7.98
N MET A 51 1.55 -7.09 -8.14
CA MET A 51 2.69 -7.56 -7.36
C MET A 51 2.50 -7.31 -5.86
N LEU A 52 2.08 -6.10 -5.49
CA LEU A 52 1.83 -5.74 -4.09
C LEU A 52 0.63 -6.48 -3.51
N LYS A 53 -0.45 -6.64 -4.28
CA LYS A 53 -1.59 -7.48 -3.89
C LYS A 53 -1.15 -8.92 -3.63
N ALA A 54 -0.37 -9.51 -4.53
CA ALA A 54 0.14 -10.88 -4.36
C ALA A 54 1.04 -11.00 -3.11
N ALA A 55 1.92 -10.02 -2.87
CA ALA A 55 2.78 -10.00 -1.68
C ALA A 55 1.96 -9.91 -0.38
N ALA A 56 0.93 -9.06 -0.34
CA ALA A 56 0.04 -8.94 0.81
C ALA A 56 -0.84 -10.19 1.01
N SER A 57 -1.39 -10.76 -0.06
CA SER A 57 -2.19 -12.00 0.02
C SER A 57 -1.38 -13.19 0.54
N LYS A 58 -0.07 -13.24 0.21
CA LYS A 58 0.82 -14.33 0.65
C LYS A 58 0.97 -14.41 2.17
N ILE A 59 0.77 -13.31 2.89
CA ILE A 59 0.83 -13.26 4.36
C ILE A 59 -0.55 -13.36 5.02
N GLY A 60 -1.60 -13.65 4.24
CA GLY A 60 -2.94 -13.93 4.76
C GLY A 60 -3.93 -12.77 4.69
N LEU A 61 -3.61 -11.65 4.03
CA LEU A 61 -4.59 -10.58 3.86
C LEU A 61 -5.64 -10.98 2.83
N GLU A 62 -6.91 -10.81 3.19
CA GLU A 62 -8.05 -11.20 2.35
C GLU A 62 -8.65 -10.01 1.60
N LYS A 63 -8.78 -8.86 2.26
CA LYS A 63 -9.39 -7.67 1.67
C LYS A 63 -8.34 -6.71 1.12
N ILE A 64 -8.09 -6.81 -0.19
CA ILE A 64 -7.14 -5.98 -0.91
C ILE A 64 -7.77 -5.56 -2.24
N ASP A 65 -8.05 -4.26 -2.39
CA ASP A 65 -8.58 -3.69 -3.62
C ASP A 65 -7.55 -2.80 -4.32
N ILE A 66 -7.58 -2.83 -5.66
CA ILE A 66 -6.69 -2.03 -6.51
C ILE A 66 -7.55 -1.08 -7.36
N ALA A 67 -7.24 0.21 -7.29
CA ALA A 67 -7.71 1.21 -8.24
C ALA A 67 -6.53 1.72 -9.08
N ARG A 68 -6.80 2.00 -10.36
CA ARG A 68 -5.83 2.61 -11.27
C ARG A 68 -6.31 4.00 -11.64
N THR A 69 -5.40 4.97 -11.58
CA THR A 69 -5.65 6.36 -11.96
C THR A 69 -4.61 6.84 -12.97
N LYS A 70 -4.91 7.91 -13.63
CA LYS A 70 -3.91 8.70 -14.34
C LYS A 70 -3.09 9.51 -13.33
N ASP A 71 -2.01 10.13 -13.81
CA ASP A 71 -1.25 11.12 -13.05
C ASP A 71 -2.04 12.44 -12.96
N ASP A 72 -3.24 12.33 -12.39
CA ASP A 72 -4.20 13.42 -12.20
C ASP A 72 -4.65 13.51 -10.75
N MET A 73 -4.52 14.70 -10.18
CA MET A 73 -4.85 14.95 -8.77
C MET A 73 -6.32 14.65 -8.45
N SER A 74 -7.26 14.92 -9.37
CA SER A 74 -8.69 14.73 -9.13
C SER A 74 -9.05 13.25 -9.10
N GLU A 75 -8.47 12.44 -10.00
CA GLU A 75 -8.64 11.00 -10.04
C GLU A 75 -8.03 10.34 -8.78
N ILE A 76 -6.80 10.69 -8.43
CA ILE A 76 -6.14 10.19 -7.21
C ILE A 76 -6.97 10.55 -5.96
N SER A 77 -7.42 11.79 -5.85
CA SER A 77 -8.24 12.25 -4.72
C SER A 77 -9.59 11.53 -4.65
N LYS A 78 -10.19 11.19 -5.79
CA LYS A 78 -11.44 10.43 -5.85
C LYS A 78 -11.24 9.03 -5.30
N GLU A 79 -10.25 8.29 -5.78
CA GLU A 79 -9.98 6.92 -5.33
C GLU A 79 -9.53 6.89 -3.87
N PHE A 80 -8.72 7.85 -3.43
CA PHE A 80 -8.37 7.99 -2.02
C PHE A 80 -9.61 8.18 -1.13
N ARG A 81 -10.57 9.05 -1.54
CA ARG A 81 -11.82 9.25 -0.78
C ARG A 81 -12.67 7.99 -0.66
N GLU A 82 -12.67 7.13 -1.66
CA GLU A 82 -13.41 5.86 -1.59
C GLU A 82 -12.67 4.85 -0.69
N MET A 83 -11.36 4.71 -0.85
CA MET A 83 -10.57 3.75 -0.08
C MET A 83 -10.50 4.07 1.42
N LYS A 84 -10.38 5.35 1.79
CA LYS A 84 -10.30 5.76 3.21
C LYS A 84 -11.57 5.46 4.03
N LYS A 85 -12.68 5.07 3.39
CA LYS A 85 -13.92 4.67 4.07
C LYS A 85 -13.83 3.28 4.69
N TRP A 86 -12.91 2.44 4.21
CA TRP A 86 -12.83 1.04 4.57
C TRP A 86 -11.42 0.48 4.77
N ALA A 87 -10.41 1.11 4.16
CA ALA A 87 -9.03 0.64 4.22
C ALA A 87 -8.33 1.17 5.47
N ASP A 88 -7.64 0.28 6.16
CA ASP A 88 -6.77 0.59 7.29
C ASP A 88 -5.39 1.05 6.82
N ILE A 89 -4.95 0.56 5.65
CA ILE A 89 -3.70 0.95 5.00
C ILE A 89 -4.00 1.28 3.54
N ILE A 90 -3.53 2.43 3.08
CA ILE A 90 -3.63 2.84 1.67
C ILE A 90 -2.22 2.96 1.09
N LEU A 91 -1.97 2.27 -0.01
CA LEU A 91 -0.75 2.36 -0.78
C LEU A 91 -1.02 3.17 -2.04
N VAL A 92 -0.26 4.23 -2.28
CA VAL A 92 -0.28 4.98 -3.55
C VAL A 92 1.03 4.73 -4.26
N VAL A 93 0.99 4.15 -5.46
CA VAL A 93 2.16 3.64 -6.18
C VAL A 93 2.35 4.39 -7.49
N GLY A 94 3.49 5.02 -7.69
CA GLY A 94 3.75 5.93 -8.78
C GLY A 94 3.49 7.39 -8.38
N GLY A 95 3.74 8.32 -9.30
CA GLY A 95 3.51 9.75 -9.08
C GLY A 95 4.31 10.41 -7.95
N ILE A 96 5.00 9.65 -7.12
CA ILE A 96 5.90 10.14 -6.07
C ILE A 96 7.32 10.16 -6.62
N SER A 97 7.68 11.24 -7.21
CA SER A 97 8.99 11.45 -7.84
C SER A 97 9.71 12.65 -7.22
N LEU A 98 10.97 12.82 -7.61
CA LEU A 98 11.77 14.00 -7.28
C LEU A 98 11.42 15.21 -8.17
N GLY A 99 10.37 15.12 -9.00
CA GLY A 99 9.94 16.14 -9.95
C GLY A 99 9.22 17.35 -9.32
N GLU A 100 9.06 18.41 -10.12
CA GLU A 100 8.44 19.67 -9.69
C GLU A 100 6.93 19.57 -9.46
N ARG A 101 6.26 18.50 -9.93
CA ARG A 101 4.82 18.25 -9.75
C ARG A 101 4.60 16.88 -9.13
N ASP A 102 4.28 16.86 -7.85
CA ASP A 102 3.90 15.65 -7.12
C ASP A 102 2.39 15.64 -6.86
N TYR A 103 1.63 15.20 -7.89
CA TYR A 103 0.16 15.13 -7.82
C TYR A 103 -0.33 14.24 -6.69
N VAL A 104 0.43 13.19 -6.35
CA VAL A 104 0.10 12.27 -5.26
C VAL A 104 0.17 12.99 -3.93
N LYS A 105 1.29 13.66 -3.64
CA LYS A 105 1.47 14.40 -2.38
C LYS A 105 0.41 15.49 -2.23
N GLU A 106 0.12 16.23 -3.29
CA GLU A 106 -0.91 17.27 -3.27
C GLU A 106 -2.31 16.69 -3.04
N ALA A 107 -2.65 15.58 -3.72
CA ALA A 107 -3.93 14.89 -3.55
C ALA A 107 -4.12 14.36 -2.12
N LEU A 108 -3.08 13.76 -1.53
CA LEU A 108 -3.11 13.24 -0.17
C LEU A 108 -3.24 14.36 0.86
N THR A 109 -2.47 15.44 0.71
CA THR A 109 -2.56 16.62 1.61
C THR A 109 -3.94 17.24 1.57
N LYS A 110 -4.50 17.48 0.37
CA LYS A 110 -5.88 17.97 0.20
C LYS A 110 -6.93 16.97 0.70
N GLY A 111 -6.62 15.68 0.65
CA GLY A 111 -7.44 14.59 1.20
C GLY A 111 -7.47 14.52 2.71
N GLY A 112 -6.65 15.34 3.41
CA GLY A 112 -6.55 15.40 4.86
C GLY A 112 -5.52 14.44 5.46
N VAL A 113 -4.60 13.91 4.66
CA VAL A 113 -3.49 13.10 5.17
C VAL A 113 -2.48 14.00 5.88
N ASN A 114 -2.15 13.65 7.11
CA ASN A 114 -1.06 14.26 7.86
C ASN A 114 0.25 13.58 7.47
N GLU A 115 1.13 14.31 6.77
CA GLU A 115 2.46 13.80 6.39
C GLU A 115 3.33 13.64 7.64
N ILE A 116 3.88 12.45 7.82
CA ILE A 116 4.82 12.14 8.92
C ILE A 116 6.25 12.27 8.40
N PHE A 117 6.54 11.66 7.26
CA PHE A 117 7.79 11.91 6.55
C PHE A 117 7.66 11.67 5.05
N TRP A 118 8.55 12.31 4.30
CA TRP A 118 8.77 12.12 2.89
C TRP A 118 10.27 12.01 2.61
N ARG A 119 10.64 10.95 1.87
CA ARG A 119 12.00 10.54 1.54
C ARG A 119 12.78 9.90 2.70
N VAL A 120 13.37 8.78 2.39
CA VAL A 120 14.24 8.02 3.28
C VAL A 120 15.62 7.80 2.64
N ARG A 121 16.63 7.60 3.45
CA ARG A 121 18.03 7.40 2.97
C ARG A 121 18.28 5.93 2.64
N ILE A 122 17.50 5.39 1.67
CA ILE A 122 17.70 4.03 1.15
C ILE A 122 17.87 4.02 -0.36
N LYS A 123 18.45 2.95 -0.88
CA LYS A 123 18.61 2.70 -2.32
C LYS A 123 18.45 1.19 -2.58
N PRO A 124 17.42 0.76 -3.34
CA PRO A 124 16.36 1.57 -3.95
C PRO A 124 15.28 2.01 -2.95
N GLY A 125 14.40 2.95 -3.32
CA GLY A 125 13.23 3.32 -2.52
C GLY A 125 13.28 4.71 -1.85
N LYS A 126 14.27 5.56 -2.19
CA LYS A 126 14.42 6.92 -1.62
C LYS A 126 13.12 7.74 -1.55
N PRO A 127 12.24 7.80 -2.58
CA PRO A 127 11.03 8.63 -2.55
C PRO A 127 9.84 7.98 -1.82
N LEU A 128 10.08 7.29 -0.71
CA LEU A 128 9.02 6.79 0.15
C LEU A 128 8.32 7.95 0.86
N TYR A 129 6.98 7.92 0.85
CA TYR A 129 6.11 8.80 1.62
C TYR A 129 5.39 8.00 2.70
N TYR A 130 5.22 8.58 3.88
CA TYR A 130 4.39 8.03 4.94
C TYR A 130 3.59 9.13 5.62
N GLY A 131 2.31 8.85 5.83
CA GLY A 131 1.38 9.72 6.52
C GLY A 131 0.25 8.96 7.19
N SER A 132 -0.59 9.69 7.92
CA SER A 132 -1.79 9.16 8.58
C SER A 132 -3.03 9.94 8.16
N TYR A 133 -4.16 9.25 8.07
CA TYR A 133 -5.47 9.88 7.91
C TYR A 133 -6.37 9.46 9.09
N GLY A 134 -6.84 10.45 9.85
CA GLY A 134 -7.51 10.18 11.12
C GLY A 134 -6.62 9.39 12.08
N GLU A 135 -7.26 8.62 12.97
CA GLU A 135 -6.53 7.84 13.99
C GLU A 135 -6.08 6.48 13.49
N ASN A 136 -6.74 5.93 12.46
CA ASN A 136 -6.62 4.51 12.14
C ASN A 136 -6.15 4.19 10.72
N CYS A 137 -6.04 5.12 9.80
CA CYS A 137 -5.61 4.84 8.44
C CYS A 137 -4.17 5.29 8.20
N GLN A 138 -3.32 4.36 7.81
CA GLN A 138 -1.93 4.61 7.42
C GLN A 138 -1.84 4.76 5.90
N VAL A 139 -1.07 5.74 5.44
CA VAL A 139 -0.93 6.04 4.00
C VAL A 139 0.54 5.97 3.62
N PHE A 140 0.85 5.07 2.69
CA PHE A 140 2.19 4.93 2.14
C PHE A 140 2.19 5.33 0.68
N GLY A 141 3.12 6.18 0.30
CA GLY A 141 3.43 6.45 -1.08
C GLY A 141 4.69 5.71 -1.51
N LEU A 142 4.57 4.86 -2.50
CA LEU A 142 5.63 3.98 -2.98
C LEU A 142 6.13 4.43 -4.35
N PRO A 143 7.43 4.27 -4.65
CA PRO A 143 7.98 4.59 -5.96
C PRO A 143 7.29 3.81 -7.10
N GLY A 144 7.20 4.41 -8.29
CA GLY A 144 6.66 3.73 -9.49
C GLY A 144 7.56 2.61 -10.03
N ASN A 145 8.87 2.64 -9.75
CA ASN A 145 9.76 1.54 -10.11
C ASN A 145 9.44 0.30 -9.30
N SER A 146 9.17 -0.83 -9.96
CA SER A 146 8.68 -2.08 -9.33
C SER A 146 9.62 -2.64 -8.27
N VAL A 147 10.93 -2.62 -8.51
CA VAL A 147 11.92 -3.10 -7.53
C VAL A 147 11.89 -2.20 -6.29
N SER A 148 11.82 -0.88 -6.49
CA SER A 148 11.76 0.08 -5.38
C SER A 148 10.45 -0.06 -4.58
N ALA A 149 9.32 -0.23 -5.26
CA ALA A 149 8.02 -0.45 -4.62
C ALA A 149 8.02 -1.74 -3.79
N PHE A 150 8.58 -2.83 -4.34
CA PHE A 150 8.68 -4.11 -3.65
C PHE A 150 9.58 -4.04 -2.40
N VAL A 151 10.74 -3.40 -2.52
CA VAL A 151 11.65 -3.18 -1.37
C VAL A 151 10.98 -2.33 -0.30
N CYS A 152 10.34 -1.20 -0.68
CA CYS A 152 9.62 -0.36 0.27
C CYS A 152 8.45 -1.10 0.94
N PHE A 153 7.73 -1.94 0.20
CA PHE A 153 6.68 -2.76 0.77
C PHE A 153 7.22 -3.67 1.90
N HIS A 154 8.30 -4.39 1.64
CA HIS A 154 8.86 -5.32 2.63
C HIS A 154 9.51 -4.63 3.83
N LEU A 155 10.14 -3.47 3.62
CA LEU A 155 10.82 -2.76 4.70
C LEU A 155 9.90 -1.90 5.57
N PHE A 156 8.78 -1.41 5.03
CA PHE A 156 7.94 -0.44 5.74
C PHE A 156 6.47 -0.87 5.85
N VAL A 157 5.88 -1.34 4.75
CA VAL A 157 4.45 -1.69 4.74
C VAL A 157 4.20 -3.00 5.44
N LEU A 158 4.99 -4.04 5.16
CA LEU A 158 4.85 -5.35 5.79
C LEU A 158 5.01 -5.29 7.32
N PRO A 159 6.02 -4.62 7.90
CA PRO A 159 6.08 -4.44 9.35
C PRO A 159 4.85 -3.72 9.91
N ALA A 160 4.36 -2.66 9.24
CA ALA A 160 3.16 -1.95 9.67
C ALA A 160 1.91 -2.86 9.66
N ILE A 161 1.77 -3.72 8.65
CA ILE A 161 0.70 -4.74 8.57
C ILE A 161 0.78 -5.69 9.77
N LEU A 162 1.97 -6.24 10.02
CA LEU A 162 2.18 -7.20 11.11
C LEU A 162 1.94 -6.59 12.48
N MET A 163 2.42 -5.37 12.72
CA MET A 163 2.16 -4.64 13.97
C MET A 163 0.65 -4.41 14.19
N ARG A 164 -0.10 -4.04 13.15
CA ARG A 164 -1.56 -3.90 13.25
C ARG A 164 -2.27 -5.23 13.50
N ALA A 165 -1.73 -6.30 12.98
CA ALA A 165 -2.21 -7.66 13.25
C ALA A 165 -1.83 -8.19 14.65
N GLY A 166 -1.14 -7.39 15.46
CA GLY A 166 -0.78 -7.74 16.84
C GLY A 166 0.59 -8.41 16.99
N ALA A 167 1.45 -8.39 15.96
CA ALA A 167 2.82 -8.83 16.13
C ALA A 167 3.58 -7.87 17.04
N SER A 168 4.37 -8.41 17.97
CA SER A 168 5.32 -7.64 18.79
C SER A 168 6.64 -7.43 18.03
N GLU A 169 7.42 -6.42 18.44
CA GLU A 169 8.76 -6.18 17.88
C GLU A 169 9.74 -7.35 18.08
N GLU A 170 9.39 -8.29 18.94
CA GLU A 170 10.20 -9.47 19.28
C GLU A 170 9.79 -10.75 18.50
N SER A 171 8.91 -10.64 17.50
CA SER A 171 8.33 -11.81 16.80
C SER A 171 9.02 -12.10 15.47
#